data_5011805f56f3dd0d0c63d1ba9fa8d630
#
_entry.id   5011805f56f3dd0d0c63d1ba9fa8d630
#
_cell.length_a   1.000
_cell.length_b   1.000
_cell.length_c   1.000
_cell.angle_alpha   90.00
_cell.angle_beta   90.00
_cell.angle_gamma   90.00
#
_symmetry.space_group_name_H-M   'P 1'
#
loop_
_entity.id
_entity.type
_entity.pdbx_description
1 polymer ?
#
loop_
_entity_poly.entity_id
_entity_poly.type
_entity_poly.pdbx_seq_one_letter_code
_entity_poly.pdbx_strand_id
1 'polypeptide(L)'
;MSANTVPFPVQSRLFGKYFEYSRYNDVVRTMNGMLAGIPDGQACVLSNSEGHHLAHAAAPMLDAPRLAAVASSLVNMAETLIRDLGQHGFTDMTVQTDAGIVVIQRVPRPGQQMVMLTATGHETNPGLVASLTRHCATAISTLSSASGR
;
A
#
# COMPACT_ATOMS: atom_id res chain seq x y z
N MET A 1 -19.28 9.16 18.61
CA MET A 1 -18.84 9.69 17.46
C MET A 1 -18.21 8.65 16.59
N SER A 2 -18.64 8.63 15.54
CA SER A 2 -18.10 7.61 14.72
C SER A 2 -16.87 8.09 14.01
N ALA A 3 -15.95 8.53 14.84
CA ALA A 3 -14.69 8.96 14.30
C ALA A 3 -14.08 7.89 13.44
N ASN A 4 -14.49 6.67 13.67
CA ASN A 4 -13.93 5.56 12.92
C ASN A 4 -14.68 5.27 11.64
N THR A 5 -15.77 5.98 11.39
CA THR A 5 -16.48 5.77 10.15
C THR A 5 -15.83 6.63 9.09
N VAL A 6 -15.10 5.99 8.22
CA VAL A 6 -14.48 6.67 7.10
C VAL A 6 -15.51 6.63 5.97
N PRO A 7 -15.97 7.80 5.49
CA PRO A 7 -16.89 7.78 4.37
C PRO A 7 -16.20 7.14 3.18
N PHE A 8 -16.96 6.40 2.41
CA PHE A 8 -16.43 5.86 1.17
C PHE A 8 -15.90 7.01 0.34
N PRO A 9 -14.67 6.92 -0.13
CA PRO A 9 -14.15 7.95 -1.01
C PRO A 9 -14.86 7.91 -2.36
N VAL A 10 -14.69 8.96 -3.11
CA VAL A 10 -15.23 9.01 -4.46
C VAL A 10 -14.74 7.83 -5.28
N GLN A 11 -13.58 7.31 -4.94
CA GLN A 11 -12.97 6.17 -5.61
C GLN A 11 -13.54 4.82 -5.19
N SER A 12 -14.63 4.82 -4.41
CA SER A 12 -15.19 3.56 -3.91
C SER A 12 -15.53 2.58 -5.03
N ARG A 13 -15.84 3.07 -6.21
CA ARG A 13 -16.11 2.18 -7.35
C ARG A 13 -14.87 1.38 -7.72
N LEU A 14 -13.70 2.00 -7.66
CA LEU A 14 -12.46 1.29 -7.94
C LEU A 14 -12.16 0.27 -6.87
N PHE A 15 -12.41 0.62 -5.61
CA PHE A 15 -12.26 -0.35 -4.53
C PHE A 15 -13.08 -1.60 -4.82
N GLY A 16 -14.31 -1.43 -5.29
CA GLY A 16 -15.20 -2.54 -5.60
C GLY A 16 -14.70 -3.46 -6.69
N LYS A 17 -13.76 -3.02 -7.50
CA LYS A 17 -13.15 -3.89 -8.51
C LYS A 17 -12.15 -4.87 -7.90
N TYR A 18 -11.65 -4.59 -6.71
CA TYR A 18 -10.60 -5.39 -6.07
C TYR A 18 -11.11 -6.11 -4.83
N PHE A 19 -12.11 -5.53 -4.16
CA PHE A 19 -12.65 -6.05 -2.90
C PHE A 19 -14.16 -5.89 -2.91
N GLU A 20 -14.82 -6.71 -2.11
CA GLU A 20 -16.21 -6.42 -1.79
C GLU A 20 -16.25 -5.16 -0.91
N TYR A 21 -17.24 -4.33 -1.12
CA TYR A 21 -17.36 -3.08 -0.36
C TYR A 21 -17.40 -3.33 1.14
N SER A 22 -17.97 -4.46 1.56
CA SER A 22 -18.04 -4.81 2.97
C SER A 22 -16.67 -5.03 3.59
N ARG A 23 -15.64 -5.22 2.76
CA ARG A 23 -14.27 -5.43 3.24
C ARG A 23 -13.50 -4.15 3.47
N TYR A 24 -14.07 -2.99 3.15
CA TYR A 24 -13.33 -1.74 3.25
C TYR A 24 -12.76 -1.52 4.65
N ASN A 25 -13.61 -1.69 5.68
CA ASN A 25 -13.14 -1.49 7.04
C ASN A 25 -12.10 -2.54 7.46
N ASP A 26 -12.22 -3.76 6.96
CA ASP A 26 -11.23 -4.80 7.24
C ASP A 26 -9.87 -4.43 6.62
N VAL A 27 -9.88 -3.90 5.41
CA VAL A 27 -8.65 -3.46 4.74
C VAL A 27 -7.99 -2.36 5.54
N VAL A 28 -8.75 -1.33 5.91
CA VAL A 28 -8.20 -0.20 6.67
C VAL A 28 -7.69 -0.66 8.03
N ARG A 29 -8.44 -1.55 8.69
CA ARG A 29 -8.03 -2.07 10.00
C ARG A 29 -6.73 -2.87 9.88
N THR A 30 -6.59 -3.66 8.84
CA THR A 30 -5.36 -4.43 8.62
C THR A 30 -4.17 -3.48 8.44
N MET A 31 -4.34 -2.42 7.68
CA MET A 31 -3.29 -1.44 7.45
C MET A 31 -2.94 -0.69 8.74
N ASN A 32 -3.95 -0.29 9.51
CA ASN A 32 -3.72 0.36 10.80
C ASN A 32 -3.02 -0.55 11.78
N GLY A 33 -3.39 -1.82 11.80
CA GLY A 33 -2.74 -2.80 12.68
C GLY A 33 -1.26 -2.95 12.35
N MET A 34 -0.93 -2.97 11.08
CA MET A 34 0.47 -3.04 10.66
C MET A 34 1.23 -1.80 11.11
N LEU A 35 0.67 -0.61 10.90
CA LEU A 35 1.33 0.62 11.29
C LEU A 35 1.53 0.71 12.79
N ALA A 36 0.60 0.19 13.58
CA ALA A 36 0.73 0.18 15.02
C ALA A 36 1.92 -0.65 15.49
N GLY A 37 2.35 -1.61 14.68
CA GLY A 37 3.51 -2.43 15.00
C GLY A 37 4.83 -1.83 14.56
N ILE A 38 4.82 -0.65 13.95
CA ILE A 38 6.03 0.00 13.47
C ILE A 38 6.29 1.25 14.32
N PRO A 39 7.45 1.36 14.97
CA PRO A 39 7.78 2.61 15.65
C PRO A 39 7.72 3.77 14.67
N ASP A 40 6.97 4.79 15.05
CA ASP A 40 6.83 5.99 14.23
C ASP A 40 6.27 5.72 12.84
N GLY A 41 5.34 4.76 12.75
CA GLY A 41 4.62 4.51 11.50
C GLY A 41 3.73 5.69 11.15
N GLN A 42 3.86 6.22 9.95
CA GLN A 42 3.16 7.44 9.56
C GLN A 42 2.01 7.21 8.61
N ALA A 43 2.17 6.34 7.65
CA ALA A 43 1.13 6.16 6.65
C ALA A 43 1.27 4.83 5.94
N CYS A 44 0.14 4.30 5.52
CA CYS A 44 0.08 3.16 4.63
C CYS A 44 -0.96 3.48 3.57
N VAL A 45 -0.57 3.34 2.30
CA VAL A 45 -1.44 3.68 1.18
C VAL A 45 -1.51 2.49 0.23
N LEU A 46 -2.72 2.13 -0.17
CA LEU A 46 -2.97 1.06 -1.14
C LEU A 46 -3.47 1.68 -2.42
N SER A 47 -2.86 1.32 -3.54
CA SER A 47 -3.26 1.82 -4.84
C SER A 47 -3.33 0.69 -5.86
N ASN A 48 -3.96 0.96 -7.00
CA ASN A 48 -3.88 0.04 -8.11
C ASN A 48 -2.65 0.40 -8.98
N SER A 49 -2.41 -0.41 -10.01
CA SER A 49 -1.23 -0.21 -10.85
C SER A 49 -1.28 1.06 -11.69
N GLU A 50 -2.45 1.65 -11.81
CA GLU A 50 -2.62 2.89 -12.57
C GLU A 50 -2.49 4.13 -11.70
N GLY A 51 -2.20 3.96 -10.42
CA GLY A 51 -1.98 5.09 -9.53
C GLY A 51 -3.22 5.59 -8.82
N HIS A 52 -4.31 4.87 -8.89
CA HIS A 52 -5.53 5.28 -8.20
C HIS A 52 -5.56 4.78 -6.78
N HIS A 53 -5.87 5.67 -5.87
CA HIS A 53 -5.97 5.38 -4.45
C HIS A 53 -7.15 4.45 -4.17
N LEU A 54 -6.90 3.39 -3.43
CA LEU A 54 -7.94 2.44 -3.03
C LEU A 54 -8.29 2.58 -1.56
N ALA A 55 -7.29 2.70 -0.70
CA ALA A 55 -7.49 2.82 0.74
C ALA A 55 -6.21 3.35 1.36
N HIS A 56 -6.33 3.87 2.57
CA HIS A 56 -5.14 4.30 3.31
C HIS A 56 -5.41 4.23 4.82
N ALA A 57 -4.32 4.27 5.57
CA ALA A 57 -4.35 4.34 7.02
C ALA A 57 -3.39 5.42 7.49
N ALA A 58 -3.76 6.12 8.53
CA ALA A 58 -2.98 7.11 9.29
C ALA A 58 -2.63 8.39 8.55
N ALA A 59 -2.01 9.29 9.24
CA ALA A 59 -1.42 10.55 8.82
C ALA A 59 -2.35 11.45 8.01
N PRO A 60 -3.29 12.12 8.67
CA PRO A 60 -4.24 13.00 7.97
C PRO A 60 -3.57 14.17 7.24
N MET A 61 -2.31 14.46 7.56
CA MET A 61 -1.59 15.54 6.90
C MET A 61 -1.02 15.16 5.55
N LEU A 62 -1.12 13.89 5.17
CA LEU A 62 -0.56 13.42 3.91
C LEU A 62 -1.66 13.30 2.85
N ASP A 63 -1.27 13.50 1.62
CA ASP A 63 -2.16 13.41 0.47
C ASP A 63 -2.11 11.98 -0.07
N ALA A 64 -3.01 11.13 0.41
CA ALA A 64 -3.01 9.72 0.04
C ALA A 64 -3.20 9.49 -1.46
N PRO A 65 -4.12 10.18 -2.14
CA PRO A 65 -4.23 10.00 -3.60
C PRO A 65 -2.95 10.33 -4.35
N ARG A 66 -2.26 11.37 -3.93
CA ARG A 66 -1.00 11.74 -4.57
C ARG A 66 0.07 10.68 -4.30
N LEU A 67 0.14 10.18 -3.07
CA LEU A 67 1.10 9.12 -2.73
C LEU A 67 0.83 7.86 -3.51
N ALA A 68 -0.44 7.54 -3.73
CA ALA A 68 -0.81 6.38 -4.55
C ALA A 68 -0.29 6.53 -5.98
N ALA A 69 -0.46 7.70 -6.56
CA ALA A 69 0.00 7.95 -7.92
C ALA A 69 1.52 7.84 -8.02
N VAL A 70 2.23 8.42 -7.07
CA VAL A 70 3.69 8.39 -7.07
C VAL A 70 4.20 6.97 -6.86
N ALA A 71 3.59 6.23 -5.92
CA ALA A 71 4.02 4.85 -5.65
C ALA A 71 3.90 3.98 -6.89
N SER A 72 2.79 4.07 -7.60
CA SER A 72 2.60 3.30 -8.82
C SER A 72 3.59 3.68 -9.91
N SER A 73 3.87 4.97 -10.03
CA SER A 73 4.87 5.44 -11.00
C SER A 73 6.25 4.88 -10.68
N LEU A 74 6.62 4.87 -9.40
CA LEU A 74 7.92 4.34 -9.00
C LEU A 74 8.02 2.85 -9.28
N VAL A 75 6.96 2.08 -9.04
CA VAL A 75 6.95 0.66 -9.35
C VAL A 75 7.12 0.45 -10.85
N ASN A 76 6.41 1.22 -11.65
CA ASN A 76 6.50 1.08 -13.11
C ASN A 76 7.91 1.40 -13.59
N MET A 77 8.54 2.41 -13.03
CA MET A 77 9.91 2.75 -13.37
C MET A 77 10.89 1.68 -12.92
N ALA A 78 10.69 1.14 -11.73
CA ALA A 78 11.53 0.06 -11.22
C ALA A 78 11.41 -1.18 -12.11
N GLU A 79 10.22 -1.51 -12.56
CA GLU A 79 10.02 -2.65 -13.44
C GLU A 79 10.71 -2.44 -14.79
N THR A 80 10.70 -1.23 -15.30
CA THR A 80 11.42 -0.92 -16.51
C THR A 80 12.92 -1.10 -16.31
N LEU A 81 13.43 -0.59 -15.18
CA LEU A 81 14.85 -0.72 -14.87
C LEU A 81 15.29 -2.18 -14.80
N ILE A 82 14.56 -2.99 -14.03
CA ILE A 82 14.97 -4.39 -13.87
C ILE A 82 14.85 -5.16 -15.18
N ARG A 83 13.88 -4.81 -16.02
CA ARG A 83 13.75 -5.44 -17.33
C ARG A 83 14.95 -5.10 -18.21
N ASP A 84 15.37 -3.84 -18.17
CA ASP A 84 16.55 -3.42 -18.96
C ASP A 84 17.81 -4.12 -18.47
N LEU A 85 17.84 -4.56 -17.23
CA LEU A 85 18.96 -5.32 -16.67
C LEU A 85 18.83 -6.83 -16.92
N GLY A 86 17.78 -7.26 -17.63
CA GLY A 86 17.56 -8.67 -17.88
C GLY A 86 16.95 -9.40 -16.68
N GLN A 87 16.38 -8.66 -15.73
CA GLN A 87 15.77 -9.25 -14.55
C GLN A 87 14.25 -9.13 -14.64
N HIS A 88 13.56 -9.81 -13.74
CA HIS A 88 12.10 -9.75 -13.66
C HIS A 88 11.68 -10.13 -12.25
N GLY A 89 10.41 -9.91 -11.95
CA GLY A 89 9.88 -10.27 -10.64
C GLY A 89 10.14 -9.20 -9.59
N PHE A 90 9.76 -7.95 -9.91
CA PHE A 90 9.87 -6.88 -8.91
C PHE A 90 9.07 -7.25 -7.67
N THR A 91 9.68 -7.12 -6.49
CA THR A 91 8.97 -7.38 -5.24
C THR A 91 8.77 -6.10 -4.43
N ASP A 92 9.84 -5.35 -4.19
CA ASP A 92 9.72 -4.15 -3.37
C ASP A 92 10.89 -3.21 -3.63
N MET A 93 10.73 -1.99 -3.12
CA MET A 93 11.82 -1.03 -3.09
C MET A 93 11.75 -0.25 -1.79
N THR A 94 12.90 0.18 -1.32
CA THR A 94 13.02 0.97 -0.09
C THR A 94 13.72 2.27 -0.40
N VAL A 95 13.13 3.38 0.05
CA VAL A 95 13.73 4.69 -0.05
C VAL A 95 14.07 5.14 1.36
N GLN A 96 15.34 5.44 1.59
CA GLN A 96 15.80 5.93 2.89
C GLN A 96 16.10 7.41 2.79
N THR A 97 15.64 8.13 3.80
CA THR A 97 15.88 9.57 3.89
C THR A 97 16.39 9.89 5.29
N ASP A 98 16.79 11.14 5.49
CA ASP A 98 17.19 11.60 6.83
C ASP A 98 16.02 11.54 7.80
N ALA A 99 14.80 11.59 7.31
CA ALA A 99 13.60 11.69 8.15
C ALA A 99 12.85 10.38 8.31
N GLY A 100 13.21 9.34 7.56
CA GLY A 100 12.49 8.09 7.68
C GLY A 100 12.71 7.15 6.51
N ILE A 101 11.81 6.20 6.38
CA ILE A 101 11.91 5.13 5.41
C ILE A 101 10.58 4.99 4.70
N VAL A 102 10.63 4.75 3.40
CA VAL A 102 9.44 4.43 2.61
C VAL A 102 9.67 3.10 1.94
N VAL A 103 8.76 2.17 2.16
CA VAL A 103 8.77 0.87 1.48
C VAL A 103 7.60 0.84 0.52
N ILE A 104 7.86 0.46 -0.72
CA ILE A 104 6.83 0.31 -1.74
C ILE A 104 6.88 -1.13 -2.21
N GLN A 105 5.75 -1.79 -2.21
CA GLN A 105 5.69 -3.22 -2.44
C GLN A 105 4.48 -3.56 -3.28
N ARG A 106 4.66 -4.52 -4.17
CA ARG A 106 3.54 -5.07 -4.91
C ARG A 106 2.73 -6.00 -4.02
N VAL A 107 1.41 -5.89 -4.08
CA VAL A 107 0.54 -6.82 -3.35
C VAL A 107 0.49 -8.13 -4.16
N PRO A 108 0.79 -9.26 -3.53
CA PRO A 108 0.92 -10.53 -4.25
C PRO A 108 -0.44 -11.10 -4.65
N ARG A 109 -0.92 -10.66 -5.80
CA ARG A 109 -2.20 -11.15 -6.31
C ARG A 109 -2.15 -11.26 -7.83
N PRO A 110 -2.13 -12.47 -8.38
CA PRO A 110 -2.12 -12.64 -9.84
C PRO A 110 -3.36 -12.00 -10.47
N GLY A 111 -3.16 -11.31 -11.56
CA GLY A 111 -4.24 -10.72 -12.32
C GLY A 111 -4.80 -9.42 -11.80
N GLN A 112 -4.45 -9.06 -10.58
CA GLN A 112 -4.86 -7.77 -10.02
C GLN A 112 -3.63 -7.12 -9.44
N GLN A 113 -3.25 -5.99 -10.00
CA GLN A 113 -2.02 -5.35 -9.60
C GLN A 113 -2.32 -4.21 -8.66
N MET A 114 -1.93 -4.41 -7.42
CA MET A 114 -2.03 -3.38 -6.40
C MET A 114 -0.64 -3.11 -5.84
N VAL A 115 -0.47 -1.91 -5.34
CA VAL A 115 0.78 -1.43 -4.78
C VAL A 115 0.51 -0.88 -3.39
N MET A 116 1.38 -1.23 -2.46
CA MET A 116 1.29 -0.75 -1.08
C MET A 116 2.52 0.06 -0.74
N LEU A 117 2.29 1.25 -0.19
CA LEU A 117 3.34 2.13 0.29
C LEU A 117 3.21 2.25 1.81
N THR A 118 4.32 2.06 2.52
CA THR A 118 4.40 2.27 3.97
C THR A 118 5.48 3.29 4.24
N ALA A 119 5.13 4.36 4.96
CA ALA A 119 6.08 5.40 5.33
C ALA A 119 6.21 5.46 6.83
N THR A 120 7.44 5.59 7.29
CA THR A 120 7.74 5.70 8.72
C THR A 120 8.57 6.94 8.97
N GLY A 121 8.62 7.35 10.24
CA GLY A 121 9.52 8.39 10.64
C GLY A 121 10.91 7.83 10.85
N HIS A 122 11.64 8.52 11.62
CA HIS A 122 13.05 8.38 11.89
C HIS A 122 13.38 7.11 12.68
N GLU A 123 14.58 6.60 12.52
CA GLU A 123 15.13 5.53 13.38
C GLU A 123 14.39 4.20 13.33
N THR A 124 13.82 3.87 12.22
CA THR A 124 13.16 2.59 12.08
C THR A 124 14.02 1.64 11.28
N ASN A 125 14.04 0.38 11.68
CA ASN A 125 14.79 -0.64 10.97
C ASN A 125 14.13 -0.93 9.63
N PRO A 126 14.84 -0.74 8.49
CA PRO A 126 14.24 -0.97 7.19
C PRO A 126 13.74 -2.40 7.00
N GLY A 127 14.45 -3.38 7.55
CA GLY A 127 14.04 -4.78 7.44
C GLY A 127 12.72 -5.04 8.13
N LEU A 128 12.51 -4.41 9.28
CA LEU A 128 11.24 -4.54 10.00
C LEU A 128 10.10 -3.96 9.17
N VAL A 129 10.29 -2.76 8.62
CA VAL A 129 9.25 -2.11 7.83
C VAL A 129 8.92 -2.95 6.61
N ALA A 130 9.93 -3.44 5.92
CA ALA A 130 9.72 -4.26 4.73
C ALA A 130 8.98 -5.55 5.07
N SER A 131 9.36 -6.19 6.17
CA SER A 131 8.73 -7.43 6.59
C SER A 131 7.27 -7.23 6.98
N LEU A 132 6.99 -6.20 7.76
CA LEU A 132 5.62 -5.93 8.18
C LEU A 132 4.75 -5.49 7.00
N THR A 133 5.32 -4.73 6.08
CA THR A 133 4.59 -4.35 4.86
C THR A 133 4.25 -5.58 4.04
N ARG A 134 5.19 -6.52 3.92
CA ARG A 134 4.93 -7.77 3.19
C ARG A 134 3.82 -8.58 3.83
N HIS A 135 3.83 -8.70 5.16
CA HIS A 135 2.77 -9.42 5.84
C HIS A 135 1.43 -8.74 5.65
N CYS A 136 1.41 -7.42 5.72
CA CYS A 136 0.18 -6.66 5.50
C CYS A 136 -0.32 -6.85 4.07
N ALA A 137 0.58 -6.77 3.10
CA ALA A 137 0.21 -6.97 1.69
C ALA A 137 -0.37 -8.35 1.45
N THR A 138 0.19 -9.37 2.09
CA THR A 138 -0.35 -10.73 1.99
C THR A 138 -1.74 -10.82 2.58
N ALA A 139 -1.94 -10.21 3.75
CA ALA A 139 -3.26 -10.20 4.39
C ALA A 139 -4.28 -9.46 3.52
N ILE A 140 -3.89 -8.33 2.96
CA ILE A 140 -4.76 -7.57 2.04
C ILE A 140 -5.12 -8.44 0.83
N SER A 141 -4.15 -9.18 0.32
CA SER A 141 -4.38 -10.06 -0.81
C SER A 141 -5.48 -11.08 -0.51
N THR A 142 -5.50 -11.63 0.71
CA THR A 142 -6.54 -12.61 1.07
C THR A 142 -7.91 -11.97 1.21
N LEU A 143 -7.97 -10.67 1.49
CA LEU A 143 -9.24 -9.96 1.57
C LEU A 143 -9.78 -9.56 0.20
N SER A 144 -8.94 -9.57 -0.82
CA SER A 144 -9.34 -9.12 -2.14
C SER A 144 -10.31 -10.14 -2.76
N SER A 145 -11.07 -9.64 -3.72
CA SER A 145 -12.08 -10.45 -4.38
C SER A 145 -11.44 -11.61 -5.10
N ALA A 146 -11.89 -12.83 -4.79
CA ALA A 146 -11.30 -14.03 -5.38
C ALA A 146 -11.62 -14.16 -6.85
N SER A 147 -12.68 -13.52 -7.29
CA SER A 147 -13.16 -13.74 -8.65
C SER A 147 -12.28 -13.16 -9.72
N GLY A 148 -11.41 -12.27 -9.38
CA GLY A 148 -10.60 -11.61 -10.40
C GLY A 148 -11.43 -10.79 -11.37
N ARG A 149 -12.61 -10.42 -10.97
CA ARG A 149 -13.49 -9.66 -11.83
C ARG A 149 -12.99 -8.27 -12.06
#